data_bfe79f70e4a73222221c2aecc5fc20c8
#
_entry.id   bfe79f70e4a73222221c2aecc5fc20c8
#
_cell.length_a   1.000
_cell.length_b   1.000
_cell.length_c   1.000
_cell.angle_alpha   90.00
_cell.angle_beta   90.00
_cell.angle_gamma   90.00
#
_symmetry.space_group_name_H-M   'P 1'
#
loop_
_entity.id
_entity.type
_entity.pdbx_description
1 polymer ?
#
loop_
_entity_poly.entity_id
_entity_poly.type
_entity_poly.pdbx_seq_one_letter_code
_entity_poly.pdbx_strand_id
1 'polypeptide(L)'
;MTLEELYLIEKDRIKKISLYYARIYYTEPEDLYQEGALAVIETYARYAELPDEELLKVSHRIINRKIYKYAKKEYRHKEYESNATEKD
;
A
#
# COMPACT_ATOMS: atom_id res chain seq x y z
N MET A 1 13.77 14.94 8.04
CA MET A 1 13.89 13.64 7.35
C MET A 1 13.75 13.83 5.85
N THR A 2 14.58 13.15 5.07
CA THR A 2 14.47 13.19 3.61
C THR A 2 13.50 12.13 3.11
N LEU A 3 13.08 12.25 1.84
CA LEU A 3 12.23 11.24 1.21
C LEU A 3 12.94 9.87 1.22
N GLU A 4 14.23 9.86 0.91
CA GLU A 4 15.00 8.63 0.90
C GLU A 4 15.04 7.97 2.27
N GLU A 5 15.25 8.77 3.32
CA GLU A 5 15.25 8.28 4.70
C GLU A 5 13.89 7.67 5.06
N LEU A 6 12.82 8.36 4.71
CA LEU A 6 11.47 7.86 4.98
C LEU A 6 11.23 6.53 4.27
N TYR A 7 11.61 6.44 3.00
CA TYR A 7 11.46 5.20 2.24
C TYR A 7 12.28 4.06 2.86
N LEU A 8 13.51 4.32 3.26
CA LEU A 8 14.36 3.29 3.87
C LEU A 8 13.78 2.77 5.18
N ILE A 9 13.13 3.64 5.96
CA ILE A 9 12.46 3.23 7.19
C ILE A 9 11.23 2.38 6.88
N GLU A 10 10.47 2.75 5.86
CA GLU A 10 9.18 2.14 5.57
C GLU A 10 9.24 0.89 4.69
N LYS A 11 10.33 0.68 3.95
CA LYS A 11 10.39 -0.39 2.94
C LYS A 11 10.10 -1.80 3.49
N ASP A 12 10.61 -2.12 4.67
CA ASP A 12 10.37 -3.44 5.26
C ASP A 12 8.92 -3.60 5.71
N ARG A 13 8.32 -2.52 6.21
CA ARG A 13 6.92 -2.50 6.58
C ARG A 13 6.03 -2.66 5.35
N ILE A 14 6.35 -1.95 4.28
CA ILE A 14 5.62 -2.08 3.01
C ILE A 14 5.66 -3.52 2.52
N LYS A 15 6.83 -4.14 2.57
CA LYS A 15 6.99 -5.53 2.15
C LYS A 15 6.13 -6.48 2.98
N LYS A 16 6.15 -6.33 4.30
CA LYS A 16 5.36 -7.18 5.19
C LYS A 16 3.86 -7.02 4.96
N ILE A 17 3.40 -5.78 4.85
CA ILE A 17 1.98 -5.48 4.62
C ILE A 17 1.55 -6.01 3.25
N SER A 18 2.39 -5.84 2.24
CA SER A 18 2.11 -6.30 0.88
C SER A 18 1.95 -7.81 0.84
N LEU A 19 2.85 -8.54 1.48
CA LEU A 19 2.76 -10.01 1.54
C LEU A 19 1.51 -10.45 2.30
N TYR A 20 1.18 -9.77 3.38
CA TYR A 20 0.01 -10.08 4.19
C TYR A 20 -1.28 -9.93 3.38
N TYR A 21 -1.50 -8.78 2.77
CA TYR A 21 -2.72 -8.54 2.01
C TYR A 21 -2.76 -9.31 0.68
N ALA A 22 -1.60 -9.56 0.08
CA ALA A 22 -1.55 -10.39 -1.13
C ALA A 22 -2.09 -11.78 -0.86
N ARG A 23 -1.78 -12.32 0.31
CA ARG A 23 -2.26 -13.65 0.72
C ARG A 23 -3.77 -13.65 0.98
N ILE A 24 -4.27 -12.61 1.65
CA ILE A 24 -5.69 -12.51 1.99
C ILE A 24 -6.56 -12.27 0.76
N TYR A 25 -6.11 -11.40 -0.14
CA TYR A 25 -6.92 -10.95 -1.28
C TYR A 25 -6.48 -11.52 -2.62
N TYR A 26 -5.54 -12.46 -2.62
CA TYR A 26 -5.07 -13.13 -3.84
C TYR A 26 -4.58 -12.13 -4.88
N THR A 27 -3.81 -11.14 -4.45
CA THR A 27 -3.21 -10.13 -5.32
C THR A 27 -1.71 -10.34 -5.43
N GLU A 28 -1.09 -9.71 -6.43
CA GLU A 28 0.35 -9.78 -6.60
C GLU A 28 1.06 -8.89 -5.57
N PRO A 29 1.98 -9.45 -4.76
CA PRO A 29 2.70 -8.64 -3.77
C PRO A 29 3.43 -7.45 -4.36
N GLU A 30 3.98 -7.61 -5.58
CA GLU A 30 4.70 -6.53 -6.25
C GLU A 30 3.84 -5.32 -6.52
N ASP A 31 2.58 -5.54 -6.92
CA ASP A 31 1.64 -4.46 -7.17
C ASP A 31 1.32 -3.71 -5.88
N LEU A 32 1.16 -4.45 -4.78
CA LEU A 32 0.90 -3.86 -3.47
C LEU A 32 2.13 -3.10 -2.97
N TYR A 33 3.31 -3.63 -3.21
CA TYR A 33 4.55 -2.95 -2.85
C TYR A 33 4.67 -1.61 -3.58
N GLN A 34 4.34 -1.57 -4.87
CA GLN A 34 4.36 -0.33 -5.65
C GLN A 34 3.40 0.70 -5.07
N GLU A 35 2.21 0.28 -4.67
CA GLU A 35 1.24 1.17 -4.03
C GLU A 35 1.79 1.74 -2.73
N GLY A 36 2.47 0.91 -1.94
CA GLY A 36 3.11 1.36 -0.71
C GLY A 36 4.22 2.37 -0.96
N ALA A 37 5.04 2.12 -1.99
CA ALA A 37 6.12 3.04 -2.35
C ALA A 37 5.55 4.40 -2.82
N LEU A 38 4.49 4.38 -3.62
CA LEU A 38 3.80 5.60 -4.04
C LEU A 38 3.22 6.35 -2.85
N ALA A 39 2.71 5.62 -1.84
CA ALA A 39 2.18 6.23 -0.62
C ALA A 39 3.26 6.98 0.14
N VAL A 40 4.50 6.46 0.17
CA VAL A 40 5.63 7.15 0.80
C VAL A 40 5.89 8.49 0.11
N ILE A 41 5.91 8.46 -1.23
CA ILE A 41 6.15 9.68 -2.03
C ILE A 41 5.05 10.71 -1.77
N GLU A 42 3.80 10.28 -1.79
CA GLU A 42 2.66 11.17 -1.54
C GLU A 42 2.69 11.74 -0.12
N THR A 43 3.02 10.92 0.86
CA THR A 43 3.11 11.35 2.25
C THR A 43 4.18 12.42 2.40
N TYR A 44 5.34 12.20 1.84
CA TYR A 44 6.44 13.15 1.92
C TYR A 44 6.08 14.45 1.23
N ALA A 45 5.44 14.39 0.06
CA ALA A 45 5.05 15.58 -0.67
C ALA A 45 4.10 16.49 0.12
N ARG A 46 3.24 15.88 0.95
CA ARG A 46 2.23 16.62 1.72
C ARG A 46 2.70 17.01 3.11
N TYR A 47 3.48 16.17 3.76
CA TYR A 47 3.73 16.27 5.20
C TYR A 47 5.20 16.35 5.57
N ALA A 48 6.08 16.67 4.62
CA ALA A 48 7.53 16.72 4.86
C ALA A 48 7.93 17.63 6.01
N GLU A 49 7.13 18.67 6.29
CA GLU A 49 7.42 19.66 7.33
C GLU A 49 7.05 19.20 8.74
N LEU A 50 6.33 18.10 8.88
CA LEU A 50 5.98 17.57 10.20
C LEU A 50 7.22 17.06 10.93
N PRO A 51 7.22 17.11 12.27
CA PRO A 51 8.25 16.44 13.05
C PRO A 51 8.34 14.96 12.66
N ASP A 52 9.52 14.38 12.75
CA ASP A 52 9.76 13.02 12.29
C ASP A 52 8.78 11.98 12.87
N GLU A 53 8.49 12.06 14.17
CA GLU A 53 7.55 11.14 14.80
C GLU A 53 6.15 11.22 14.19
N GLU A 54 5.68 12.42 13.95
CA GLU A 54 4.35 12.64 13.36
C GLU A 54 4.34 12.22 11.90
N LEU A 55 5.41 12.51 11.18
CA LEU A 55 5.55 12.11 9.78
C LEU A 55 5.49 10.58 9.66
N LEU A 56 6.16 9.86 10.55
CA LEU A 56 6.13 8.38 10.55
C LEU A 56 4.73 7.85 10.85
N LYS A 57 4.01 8.44 11.79
CA LYS A 57 2.65 8.02 12.11
C LYS A 57 1.70 8.19 10.92
N VAL A 58 1.79 9.35 10.27
CA VAL A 58 0.97 9.64 9.09
C VAL A 58 1.35 8.69 7.95
N SER A 59 2.64 8.47 7.74
CA SER A 59 3.15 7.57 6.72
C SER A 59 2.62 6.15 6.91
N HIS A 60 2.70 5.61 8.13
CA HIS A 60 2.20 4.27 8.44
C HIS A 60 0.72 4.12 8.09
N ARG A 61 -0.07 5.13 8.44
CA ARG A 61 -1.51 5.12 8.18
C ARG A 61 -1.82 5.15 6.69
N ILE A 62 -1.15 6.04 5.96
CA ILE A 62 -1.39 6.20 4.53
C ILE A 62 -0.95 4.96 3.75
N ILE A 63 0.22 4.41 4.08
CA ILE A 63 0.73 3.19 3.45
C ILE A 63 -0.25 2.04 3.64
N ASN A 64 -0.65 1.77 4.87
CA ASN A 64 -1.56 0.68 5.17
C ASN A 64 -2.88 0.84 4.45
N ARG A 65 -3.44 2.04 4.46
CA ARG A 65 -4.71 2.34 3.81
C ARG A 65 -4.63 2.15 2.30
N LYS A 66 -3.56 2.62 1.67
CA LYS A 66 -3.41 2.52 0.22
C LYS A 66 -3.25 1.08 -0.23
N ILE A 67 -2.43 0.31 0.46
CA ILE A 67 -2.21 -1.10 0.11
C ILE A 67 -3.51 -1.89 0.32
N TYR A 68 -4.18 -1.67 1.45
CA TYR A 68 -5.44 -2.33 1.74
C TYR A 68 -6.50 -2.03 0.68
N LYS A 69 -6.68 -0.77 0.34
CA LYS A 69 -7.69 -0.36 -0.64
C LYS A 69 -7.41 -0.97 -2.01
N TYR A 70 -6.15 -0.98 -2.43
CA TYR A 70 -5.77 -1.55 -3.72
C TYR A 70 -6.04 -3.05 -3.74
N ALA A 71 -5.62 -3.76 -2.70
CA ALA A 71 -5.81 -5.20 -2.62
C ALA A 71 -7.29 -5.57 -2.65
N LYS A 72 -8.11 -4.85 -1.90
CA LYS A 72 -9.54 -5.07 -1.84
C LYS A 72 -10.22 -4.79 -3.17
N LYS A 73 -9.80 -3.74 -3.86
CA LYS A 73 -10.33 -3.38 -5.17
C LYS A 73 -10.03 -4.49 -6.19
N GLU A 74 -8.79 -4.98 -6.21
CA GLU A 74 -8.39 -6.05 -7.11
C GLU A 74 -9.14 -7.34 -6.84
N TYR A 75 -9.36 -7.66 -5.57
CA TYR A 75 -10.13 -8.84 -5.19
C TYR A 75 -11.57 -8.76 -5.69
N ARG A 76 -12.22 -7.61 -5.51
CA ARG A 76 -13.59 -7.39 -6.01
C ARG A 76 -13.68 -7.52 -7.52
N HIS A 77 -12.67 -7.00 -8.20
CA HIS A 77 -12.63 -7.05 -9.66
C HIS A 77 -12.53 -8.50 -10.15
N LYS A 78 -11.67 -9.31 -9.51
CA LYS A 78 -11.51 -10.71 -9.83
C LYS A 78 -12.79 -11.51 -9.57
N GLU A 79 -13.47 -11.25 -8.47
CA GLU A 79 -14.75 -11.89 -8.15
C GLU A 79 -15.80 -11.57 -9.21
N TYR A 80 -15.87 -10.32 -9.62
CA TYR A 80 -16.83 -9.89 -10.64
C TYR A 80 -16.56 -10.60 -11.97
N GLU A 81 -15.31 -10.66 -12.40
CA GLU A 81 -14.93 -11.33 -13.63
C GLU A 81 -15.24 -12.82 -13.60
N SER A 82 -14.94 -13.45 -12.47
CA SER A 82 -15.23 -14.88 -12.28
C SER A 82 -16.72 -15.16 -12.36
N ASN A 83 -17.54 -14.35 -11.70
CA ASN A 83 -18.99 -14.48 -11.74
C ASN A 83 -19.55 -14.26 -13.14
N ALA A 84 -19.03 -13.28 -13.86
CA ALA A 84 -19.46 -13.00 -15.23
C ALA A 84 -19.13 -14.18 -16.15
N THR A 85 -17.97 -14.81 -15.96
CA THR A 85 -17.55 -15.96 -16.73
C THR A 85 -18.44 -17.17 -16.46
N GLU A 86 -18.84 -17.38 -15.22
CA GLU A 86 -19.70 -18.48 -14.83
C GLU A 86 -21.11 -18.37 -15.39
N LYS A 87 -21.56 -17.17 -15.67
CA LYS A 87 -22.90 -16.93 -16.22
C LYS A 87 -22.99 -17.23 -17.71
N ASP A 88 -21.89 -17.24 -18.38
CA ASP A 88 -21.82 -17.53 -19.81
C ASP A 88 -21.86 -19.04 -20.09
#